data_a337559ce3a1bd498e8b4c9f63eae20d
#
_entry.id   a337559ce3a1bd498e8b4c9f63eae20d
#
_cell.length_a   1.000
_cell.length_b   1.000
_cell.length_c   1.000
_cell.angle_alpha   90.00
_cell.angle_beta   90.00
_cell.angle_gamma   90.00
#
_symmetry.space_group_name_H-M   'P 1'
#
loop_
_entity.id
_entity.type
_entity.pdbx_description
1 polymer ?
#
loop_
_entity_poly.entity_id
_entity_poly.type
_entity_poly.pdbx_seq_one_letter_code
_entity_poly.pdbx_strand_id
1 'polypeptide(L)'
;MAISWNPSRGATIGVEWELQLLDTRTRMLRQDAGEVLAALPGLTEEREHPKIRHELMESTVEVVTGVCSTVSEAKDDLSATISQLERITGRRGTMLACAGTHPVSDWRDAKMAPIQRYAELVEQMQWLVRRIQTFGVHVHVGIRDGSKAIPIVNALAGYLPHFLALTASSPYWNGQDTGLASSRAIVFGGLPTSGPPQPLTDWTEFEEYMDTLLRAGTIRSIKEVWWDIRPHPDFGTVEIRMFDGVPTLREIGMTAALSQSLVQLMDTQLDRGYKLPTPPAWVVRDNKWRATRYGLDAIVITDDSGSTAPLRDELYELTRELQPVADRLGCGPELGVVSEVLDSGASYERQRAIVASGGGLGDVVDALVTEFAEDRFVVPGEAAHART
;
A
#
# COMPACT_ATOMS: atom_id res chain seq x y z
N MET A 1 4.82 28.94 -4.18
CA MET A 1 5.88 28.28 -5.00
C MET A 1 5.19 27.58 -6.16
N ALA A 2 5.65 27.78 -7.39
CA ALA A 2 5.07 27.05 -8.52
C ALA A 2 5.56 25.59 -8.50
N ILE A 3 4.64 24.64 -8.46
CA ILE A 3 4.93 23.21 -8.51
C ILE A 3 4.59 22.72 -9.92
N SER A 4 5.64 22.47 -10.73
CA SER A 4 5.47 21.99 -12.09
C SER A 4 4.92 20.56 -12.11
N TRP A 5 3.90 20.31 -12.93
CA TRP A 5 3.40 18.98 -13.19
C TRP A 5 4.09 18.37 -14.41
N ASN A 6 4.69 17.20 -14.26
CA ASN A 6 5.26 16.43 -15.36
C ASN A 6 4.19 15.51 -15.93
N PRO A 7 3.56 15.83 -17.08
CA PRO A 7 2.42 15.05 -17.56
C PRO A 7 2.84 13.62 -17.91
N SER A 8 2.06 12.65 -17.42
CA SER A 8 2.15 11.26 -17.82
C SER A 8 1.39 11.02 -19.14
N ARG A 9 1.60 9.86 -19.79
CA ARG A 9 0.84 9.45 -20.98
C ARG A 9 -0.63 9.10 -20.68
N GLY A 10 -1.05 9.18 -19.43
CA GLY A 10 -2.39 8.83 -18.97
C GLY A 10 -2.52 7.33 -18.68
N ALA A 11 -3.21 6.98 -17.61
CA ALA A 11 -3.48 5.63 -17.13
C ALA A 11 -2.28 4.66 -17.06
N THR A 12 -1.02 5.17 -17.19
CA THR A 12 0.16 4.37 -16.89
C THR A 12 0.19 4.03 -15.42
N ILE A 13 0.86 2.92 -15.07
CA ILE A 13 0.90 2.44 -13.71
C ILE A 13 2.34 2.23 -13.23
N GLY A 14 2.58 2.51 -11.96
CA GLY A 14 3.78 2.15 -11.22
C GLY A 14 3.38 1.56 -9.87
N VAL A 15 4.12 0.58 -9.40
CA VAL A 15 3.88 -0.07 -8.12
C VAL A 15 5.16 -0.09 -7.30
N GLU A 16 5.05 0.24 -6.02
CA GLU A 16 6.08 0.07 -5.01
C GLU A 16 5.57 -0.96 -3.99
N TRP A 17 6.38 -1.96 -3.67
CA TRP A 17 6.03 -3.04 -2.76
C TRP A 17 7.11 -3.21 -1.69
N GLU A 18 6.77 -2.95 -0.45
CA GLU A 18 7.65 -3.08 0.70
C GLU A 18 7.64 -4.53 1.20
N LEU A 19 8.78 -5.20 1.11
CA LEU A 19 8.93 -6.61 1.46
C LEU A 19 9.65 -6.78 2.80
N GLN A 20 9.18 -7.73 3.58
CA GLN A 20 9.79 -8.18 4.83
C GLN A 20 10.95 -9.11 4.56
N LEU A 21 12.09 -8.88 5.23
CA LEU A 21 13.21 -9.81 5.30
C LEU A 21 13.06 -10.66 6.55
N LEU A 22 12.91 -11.97 6.40
CA LEU A 22 12.67 -12.91 7.51
C LEU A 22 13.83 -13.90 7.64
N ASP A 23 14.25 -14.20 8.87
CA ASP A 23 15.17 -15.29 9.14
C ASP A 23 14.48 -16.65 8.94
N THR A 24 15.05 -17.52 8.11
CA THR A 24 14.47 -18.83 7.73
C THR A 24 14.25 -19.79 8.90
N ARG A 25 14.96 -19.62 10.03
CA ARG A 25 14.87 -20.50 11.20
C ARG A 25 13.95 -19.96 12.28
N THR A 26 14.03 -18.65 12.53
CA THR A 26 13.28 -18.00 13.62
C THR A 26 11.96 -17.40 13.17
N ARG A 27 11.78 -17.16 11.88
CA ARG A 27 10.66 -16.42 11.24
C ARG A 27 10.58 -14.95 11.68
N MET A 28 11.53 -14.47 12.45
CA MET A 28 11.57 -13.08 12.89
C MET A 28 12.12 -12.17 11.79
N LEU A 29 11.78 -10.89 11.87
CA LEU A 29 12.33 -9.88 10.97
C LEU A 29 13.86 -9.81 11.12
N ARG A 30 14.55 -9.84 9.99
CA ARG A 30 16.00 -9.81 9.90
C ARG A 30 16.48 -8.43 9.45
N GLN A 31 17.45 -7.90 10.17
CA GLN A 31 17.95 -6.53 9.99
C GLN A 31 19.20 -6.54 9.08
N ASP A 32 19.03 -6.92 7.80
CA ASP A 32 20.14 -7.08 6.86
C ASP A 32 19.89 -6.52 5.46
N ALA A 33 18.95 -5.56 5.30
CA ALA A 33 18.67 -4.91 4.03
C ALA A 33 19.92 -4.32 3.38
N GLY A 34 20.76 -3.63 4.13
CA GLY A 34 22.02 -3.09 3.64
C GLY A 34 22.93 -4.15 3.04
N GLU A 35 23.05 -5.33 3.67
CA GLU A 35 23.85 -6.43 3.16
C GLU A 35 23.21 -7.13 1.94
N VAL A 36 21.88 -7.21 1.90
CA VAL A 36 21.14 -7.74 0.74
C VAL A 36 21.34 -6.82 -0.46
N LEU A 37 21.20 -5.52 -0.26
CA LEU A 37 21.38 -4.53 -1.32
C LEU A 37 22.83 -4.50 -1.82
N ALA A 38 23.81 -4.56 -0.92
CA ALA A 38 25.23 -4.60 -1.29
C ALA A 38 25.61 -5.85 -2.14
N ALA A 39 24.83 -6.92 -2.03
CA ALA A 39 25.02 -8.15 -2.83
C ALA A 39 24.36 -8.11 -4.21
N LEU A 40 23.62 -7.06 -4.55
CA LEU A 40 23.00 -6.88 -5.87
C LEU A 40 24.10 -6.63 -6.93
N PRO A 41 24.02 -7.26 -8.11
CA PRO A 41 25.01 -7.08 -9.16
C PRO A 41 24.95 -5.67 -9.77
N GLY A 42 26.11 -5.09 -10.05
CA GLY A 42 26.24 -3.82 -10.78
C GLY A 42 26.04 -2.56 -9.95
N LEU A 43 26.02 -2.67 -8.63
CA LEU A 43 26.00 -1.53 -7.72
C LEU A 43 27.42 -0.99 -7.48
N THR A 44 27.51 0.32 -7.35
CA THR A 44 28.68 1.05 -6.83
C THR A 44 28.20 1.96 -5.72
N GLU A 45 29.12 2.50 -4.90
CA GLU A 45 28.78 3.47 -3.85
C GLU A 45 27.99 4.70 -4.36
N GLU A 46 28.09 4.98 -5.67
CA GLU A 46 27.45 6.12 -6.32
C GLU A 46 26.15 5.75 -7.06
N ARG A 47 25.80 4.47 -7.18
CA ARG A 47 24.68 4.02 -8.02
C ARG A 47 23.76 3.06 -7.28
N GLU A 48 22.60 3.56 -6.87
CA GLU A 48 21.50 2.76 -6.31
C GLU A 48 20.91 1.79 -7.36
N HIS A 49 20.35 0.68 -6.89
CA HIS A 49 19.64 -0.22 -7.78
C HIS A 49 18.34 0.43 -8.27
N PRO A 50 18.02 0.39 -9.57
CA PRO A 50 16.88 1.13 -10.10
C PRO A 50 15.52 0.63 -9.59
N LYS A 51 15.44 -0.62 -9.13
CA LYS A 51 14.19 -1.29 -8.77
C LYS A 51 14.16 -1.91 -7.38
N ILE A 52 15.27 -1.97 -6.67
CA ILE A 52 15.33 -2.50 -5.30
C ILE A 52 16.02 -1.44 -4.44
N ARG A 53 15.32 -0.94 -3.43
CA ARG A 53 15.75 0.22 -2.65
C ARG A 53 15.75 -0.06 -1.16
N HIS A 54 16.50 0.75 -0.45
CA HIS A 54 16.38 0.86 1.00
C HIS A 54 15.04 1.48 1.39
N GLU A 55 14.48 0.94 2.48
CA GLU A 55 13.44 1.57 3.26
C GLU A 55 13.97 2.02 4.63
N LEU A 56 13.08 2.65 5.43
CA LEU A 56 13.40 3.19 6.74
C LEU A 56 14.05 2.15 7.67
N MET A 57 13.58 0.91 7.64
CA MET A 57 14.04 -0.16 8.50
C MET A 57 14.93 -1.15 7.75
N GLU A 58 16.02 -1.60 8.39
CA GLU A 58 16.92 -2.65 7.87
C GLU A 58 16.23 -4.02 7.70
N SER A 59 15.00 -4.17 8.15
CA SER A 59 14.17 -5.37 7.92
C SER A 59 13.32 -5.31 6.67
N THR A 60 13.47 -4.26 5.87
CA THR A 60 12.62 -3.96 4.72
C THR A 60 13.45 -3.68 3.49
N VAL A 61 13.01 -4.22 2.37
CA VAL A 61 13.44 -3.78 1.02
C VAL A 61 12.22 -3.38 0.22
N GLU A 62 12.33 -2.26 -0.50
CA GLU A 62 11.30 -1.82 -1.42
C GLU A 62 11.60 -2.31 -2.83
N VAL A 63 10.63 -2.92 -3.48
CA VAL A 63 10.70 -3.30 -4.90
C VAL A 63 9.77 -2.41 -5.70
N VAL A 64 10.29 -1.75 -6.74
CA VAL A 64 9.54 -0.80 -7.56
C VAL A 64 9.53 -1.22 -9.03
N THR A 65 8.41 -0.97 -9.70
CA THR A 65 8.32 -1.16 -11.15
C THR A 65 8.91 0.02 -11.92
N GLY A 66 9.18 -0.17 -13.20
CA GLY A 66 9.22 0.93 -14.16
C GLY A 66 7.83 1.53 -14.39
N VAL A 67 7.74 2.47 -15.34
CA VAL A 67 6.45 2.97 -15.84
C VAL A 67 5.87 1.91 -16.78
N CYS A 68 4.75 1.30 -16.36
CA CYS A 68 4.06 0.24 -17.08
C CYS A 68 2.80 0.77 -17.76
N SER A 69 2.42 0.21 -18.89
CA SER A 69 1.18 0.55 -19.59
C SER A 69 -0.01 -0.27 -19.10
N THR A 70 0.25 -1.49 -18.62
CA THR A 70 -0.76 -2.42 -18.12
C THR A 70 -0.38 -2.98 -16.75
N VAL A 71 -1.39 -3.50 -16.04
CA VAL A 71 -1.17 -4.19 -14.75
C VAL A 71 -0.36 -5.46 -14.94
N SER A 72 -0.57 -6.18 -16.05
CA SER A 72 0.25 -7.37 -16.37
C SER A 72 1.73 -7.04 -16.49
N GLU A 73 2.09 -5.95 -17.22
CA GLU A 73 3.49 -5.49 -17.30
C GLU A 73 4.07 -5.18 -15.92
N ALA A 74 3.28 -4.55 -15.02
CA ALA A 74 3.73 -4.25 -13.67
C ALA A 74 3.97 -5.53 -12.84
N LYS A 75 3.08 -6.53 -12.95
CA LYS A 75 3.25 -7.84 -12.30
C LYS A 75 4.49 -8.58 -12.81
N ASP A 76 4.69 -8.60 -14.12
CA ASP A 76 5.85 -9.25 -14.74
C ASP A 76 7.16 -8.60 -14.29
N ASP A 77 7.18 -7.28 -14.21
CA ASP A 77 8.31 -6.49 -13.74
C ASP A 77 8.66 -6.75 -12.27
N LEU A 78 7.64 -6.78 -11.39
CA LEU A 78 7.81 -7.14 -9.98
C LEU A 78 8.31 -8.58 -9.85
N SER A 79 7.69 -9.53 -10.54
CA SER A 79 8.07 -10.95 -10.50
C SER A 79 9.52 -11.18 -10.88
N ALA A 80 9.98 -10.53 -11.96
CA ALA A 80 11.37 -10.61 -12.40
C ALA A 80 12.35 -10.03 -11.36
N THR A 81 11.96 -8.90 -10.74
CA THR A 81 12.78 -8.23 -9.72
C THR A 81 12.83 -9.05 -8.43
N ILE A 82 11.68 -9.60 -7.98
CA ILE A 82 11.59 -10.48 -6.80
C ILE A 82 12.42 -11.73 -7.01
N SER A 83 12.36 -12.38 -8.19
CA SER A 83 13.18 -13.55 -8.50
C SER A 83 14.70 -13.27 -8.44
N GLN A 84 15.11 -12.03 -8.76
CA GLN A 84 16.50 -11.61 -8.55
C GLN A 84 16.82 -11.47 -7.06
N LEU A 85 15.93 -10.87 -6.29
CA LEU A 85 16.09 -10.65 -4.84
C LEU A 85 16.14 -11.99 -4.10
N GLU A 86 15.27 -12.94 -4.41
CA GLU A 86 15.20 -14.28 -3.79
C GLU A 86 16.51 -15.08 -3.97
N ARG A 87 17.18 -14.95 -5.12
CA ARG A 87 18.49 -15.61 -5.32
C ARG A 87 19.58 -15.10 -4.37
N ILE A 88 19.45 -13.84 -3.93
CA ILE A 88 20.40 -13.22 -3.00
C ILE A 88 20.00 -13.57 -1.56
N THR A 89 18.75 -13.36 -1.22
CA THR A 89 18.24 -13.59 0.15
C THR A 89 18.34 -15.06 0.54
N GLY A 90 18.01 -16.00 -0.37
CA GLY A 90 18.08 -17.43 -0.12
C GLY A 90 19.49 -17.92 0.23
N ARG A 91 20.55 -17.35 -0.38
CA ARG A 91 21.96 -17.68 -0.04
C ARG A 91 22.37 -17.18 1.36
N ARG A 92 21.59 -16.26 1.92
CA ARG A 92 21.85 -15.64 3.20
C ARG A 92 21.00 -16.24 4.34
N GLY A 93 20.15 -17.22 4.03
CA GLY A 93 19.17 -17.76 4.99
C GLY A 93 18.07 -16.75 5.34
N THR A 94 17.72 -15.90 4.37
CA THR A 94 16.64 -14.91 4.44
C THR A 94 15.55 -15.31 3.47
N MET A 95 14.31 -15.29 3.90
CA MET A 95 13.12 -15.46 3.06
C MET A 95 12.32 -14.16 3.01
N LEU A 96 11.47 -14.05 2.00
CA LEU A 96 10.61 -12.89 1.77
C LEU A 96 9.18 -13.21 2.17
N ALA A 97 8.48 -12.21 2.68
CA ALA A 97 7.04 -12.20 2.88
C ALA A 97 6.53 -10.75 2.82
N CYS A 98 5.21 -10.59 2.84
CA CYS A 98 4.61 -9.28 3.02
C CYS A 98 3.29 -9.37 3.80
N ALA A 99 3.09 -8.44 4.70
CA ALA A 99 1.86 -8.09 5.38
C ALA A 99 2.04 -6.69 5.95
N GLY A 100 0.98 -5.96 6.30
CA GLY A 100 1.08 -4.58 6.80
C GLY A 100 1.91 -4.43 8.08
N THR A 101 1.98 -5.49 8.90
CA THR A 101 2.88 -5.62 10.06
C THR A 101 3.41 -7.06 10.14
N HIS A 102 4.54 -7.25 10.80
CA HIS A 102 4.98 -8.59 11.16
C HIS A 102 4.26 -9.05 12.45
N PRO A 103 3.63 -10.24 12.46
CA PRO A 103 2.79 -10.66 13.58
C PRO A 103 3.50 -10.71 14.94
N VAL A 104 4.78 -11.08 14.96
CA VAL A 104 5.52 -11.41 16.20
C VAL A 104 6.62 -10.40 16.53
N SER A 105 7.37 -9.92 15.53
CA SER A 105 8.57 -9.09 15.76
C SER A 105 8.24 -7.79 16.48
N ASP A 106 9.08 -7.46 17.45
CA ASP A 106 8.96 -6.21 18.21
C ASP A 106 9.66 -5.07 17.46
N TRP A 107 8.95 -3.96 17.26
CA TRP A 107 9.53 -2.77 16.64
C TRP A 107 10.71 -2.17 17.41
N ARG A 108 10.88 -2.51 18.71
CA ARG A 108 12.00 -2.05 19.53
C ARG A 108 13.33 -2.69 19.10
N ASP A 109 13.27 -3.85 18.45
CA ASP A 109 14.44 -4.56 17.90
C ASP A 109 14.80 -4.08 16.50
N ALA A 110 13.97 -3.23 15.89
CA ALA A 110 14.19 -2.71 14.56
C ALA A 110 15.40 -1.77 14.49
N LYS A 111 16.20 -1.93 13.45
CA LYS A 111 17.32 -1.05 13.12
C LYS A 111 16.92 -0.17 11.94
N MET A 112 17.26 1.10 12.02
CA MET A 112 17.08 2.02 10.91
C MET A 112 18.21 1.89 9.91
N ALA A 113 17.89 2.02 8.63
CA ALA A 113 18.88 2.09 7.58
C ALA A 113 19.81 3.31 7.81
N PRO A 114 21.12 3.16 7.61
CA PRO A 114 22.12 4.20 7.90
C PRO A 114 22.13 5.30 6.81
N ILE A 115 20.97 5.89 6.56
CA ILE A 115 20.74 6.94 5.56
C ILE A 115 20.49 8.25 6.30
N GLN A 116 21.19 9.31 5.91
CA GLN A 116 21.12 10.62 6.56
C GLN A 116 19.69 11.16 6.69
N ARG A 117 18.89 11.04 5.64
CA ARG A 117 17.48 11.46 5.64
C ARG A 117 16.66 10.77 6.75
N TYR A 118 16.91 9.50 7.01
CA TYR A 118 16.18 8.75 8.05
C TYR A 118 16.62 9.16 9.46
N ALA A 119 17.90 9.45 9.66
CA ALA A 119 18.39 10.02 10.91
C ALA A 119 17.71 11.36 11.23
N GLU A 120 17.52 12.21 10.23
CA GLU A 120 16.82 13.50 10.36
C GLU A 120 15.33 13.31 10.70
N LEU A 121 14.65 12.33 10.10
CA LEU A 121 13.25 11.99 10.44
C LEU A 121 13.14 11.51 11.88
N VAL A 122 14.10 10.72 12.36
CA VAL A 122 14.15 10.27 13.77
C VAL A 122 14.31 11.44 14.71
N GLU A 123 15.20 12.37 14.39
CA GLU A 123 15.42 13.57 15.21
C GLU A 123 14.14 14.41 15.30
N GLN A 124 13.43 14.56 14.18
CA GLN A 124 12.20 15.36 14.12
C GLN A 124 11.01 14.70 14.80
N MET A 125 10.79 13.40 14.59
CA MET A 125 9.55 12.71 15.01
C MET A 125 9.73 11.72 16.17
N GLN A 126 11.00 11.49 16.60
CA GLN A 126 11.35 10.70 17.77
C GLN A 126 10.64 9.32 17.81
N TRP A 127 9.87 9.07 18.83
CA TRP A 127 9.20 7.81 19.10
C TRP A 127 8.23 7.39 18.00
N LEU A 128 7.56 8.34 17.32
CA LEU A 128 6.61 8.04 16.25
C LEU A 128 7.27 7.28 15.08
N VAL A 129 8.39 7.80 14.58
CA VAL A 129 9.13 7.19 13.46
C VAL A 129 9.76 5.85 13.85
N ARG A 130 10.25 5.73 15.09
CA ARG A 130 10.87 4.48 15.57
C ARG A 130 9.92 3.29 15.57
N ARG A 131 8.59 3.53 15.65
CA ARG A 131 7.57 2.49 15.63
C ARG A 131 7.14 2.06 14.24
N ILE A 132 7.57 2.77 13.19
CA ILE A 132 7.16 2.47 11.81
C ILE A 132 7.93 1.24 11.31
N GLN A 133 7.64 0.10 11.88
CA GLN A 133 7.98 -1.22 11.36
C GLN A 133 6.73 -1.79 10.68
N THR A 134 6.29 -1.09 9.64
CA THR A 134 5.10 -1.40 8.86
C THR A 134 5.46 -1.47 7.40
N PHE A 135 4.66 -2.20 6.62
CA PHE A 135 4.93 -2.48 5.22
C PHE A 135 3.69 -2.17 4.40
N GLY A 136 3.86 -1.54 3.26
CA GLY A 136 2.79 -1.09 2.41
C GLY A 136 2.98 -1.44 0.94
N VAL A 137 1.94 -1.10 0.20
CA VAL A 137 1.96 -1.03 -1.26
C VAL A 137 1.60 0.38 -1.65
N HIS A 138 2.32 0.94 -2.62
CA HIS A 138 1.96 2.20 -3.23
C HIS A 138 1.66 1.98 -4.71
N VAL A 139 0.57 2.58 -5.18
CA VAL A 139 0.18 2.50 -6.59
C VAL A 139 0.12 3.90 -7.17
N HIS A 140 0.93 4.13 -8.20
CA HIS A 140 0.93 5.36 -8.98
C HIS A 140 0.09 5.18 -10.24
N VAL A 141 -0.84 6.07 -10.50
CA VAL A 141 -1.60 6.10 -11.75
C VAL A 141 -1.34 7.41 -12.47
N GLY A 142 -0.90 7.32 -13.72
CA GLY A 142 -0.52 8.46 -14.54
C GLY A 142 -1.69 9.35 -14.92
N ILE A 143 -1.52 10.66 -14.83
CA ILE A 143 -2.49 11.69 -15.21
C ILE A 143 -1.85 12.66 -16.21
N ARG A 144 -2.54 12.89 -17.34
CA ARG A 144 -2.01 13.76 -18.41
C ARG A 144 -2.06 15.24 -18.06
N ASP A 145 -3.09 15.65 -17.31
CA ASP A 145 -3.32 17.06 -16.98
C ASP A 145 -3.35 17.26 -15.47
N GLY A 146 -2.41 18.05 -14.96
CA GLY A 146 -2.30 18.36 -13.54
C GLY A 146 -3.53 19.04 -12.95
N SER A 147 -4.35 19.74 -13.77
CA SER A 147 -5.60 20.36 -13.32
C SER A 147 -6.62 19.33 -12.82
N LYS A 148 -6.51 18.07 -13.25
CA LYS A 148 -7.37 16.97 -12.84
C LYS A 148 -6.89 16.27 -11.57
N ALA A 149 -5.63 16.48 -11.15
CA ALA A 149 -5.03 15.73 -10.04
C ALA A 149 -5.79 15.93 -8.72
N ILE A 150 -6.10 17.17 -8.36
CA ILE A 150 -6.81 17.48 -7.10
C ILE A 150 -8.27 16.98 -7.13
N PRO A 151 -9.08 17.23 -8.17
CA PRO A 151 -10.41 16.61 -8.28
C PRO A 151 -10.41 15.09 -8.15
N ILE A 152 -9.43 14.40 -8.75
CA ILE A 152 -9.30 12.94 -8.66
C ILE A 152 -8.90 12.51 -7.23
N VAL A 153 -7.92 13.18 -6.61
CA VAL A 153 -7.53 12.89 -5.21
C VAL A 153 -8.71 13.06 -4.26
N ASN A 154 -9.49 14.14 -4.40
CA ASN A 154 -10.67 14.37 -3.59
C ASN A 154 -11.72 13.25 -3.74
N ALA A 155 -12.00 12.84 -4.99
CA ALA A 155 -12.97 11.79 -5.25
C ALA A 155 -12.48 10.42 -4.75
N LEU A 156 -11.20 10.10 -4.96
CA LEU A 156 -10.59 8.86 -4.46
C LEU A 156 -10.60 8.76 -2.94
N ALA A 157 -10.61 9.88 -2.21
CA ALA A 157 -10.73 9.85 -0.75
C ALA A 157 -12.01 9.15 -0.27
N GLY A 158 -13.08 9.14 -1.07
CA GLY A 158 -14.30 8.37 -0.79
C GLY A 158 -14.10 6.86 -0.87
N TYR A 159 -13.08 6.40 -1.59
CA TYR A 159 -12.78 4.97 -1.76
C TYR A 159 -11.72 4.45 -0.78
N LEU A 160 -11.23 5.29 0.14
CA LEU A 160 -10.28 4.85 1.18
C LEU A 160 -10.74 3.59 1.95
N PRO A 161 -12.02 3.46 2.39
CA PRO A 161 -12.45 2.25 3.09
C PRO A 161 -12.40 1.01 2.21
N HIS A 162 -12.70 1.12 0.90
CA HIS A 162 -12.67 0.02 -0.06
C HIS A 162 -11.23 -0.50 -0.24
N PHE A 163 -10.30 0.41 -0.50
CA PHE A 163 -8.89 0.09 -0.64
C PHE A 163 -8.32 -0.58 0.62
N LEU A 164 -8.57 0.04 1.78
CA LEU A 164 -8.05 -0.43 3.05
C LEU A 164 -8.59 -1.81 3.44
N ALA A 165 -9.89 -2.04 3.27
CA ALA A 165 -10.50 -3.31 3.65
C ALA A 165 -10.01 -4.48 2.80
N LEU A 166 -9.85 -4.27 1.49
CA LEU A 166 -9.33 -5.29 0.57
C LEU A 166 -7.88 -5.69 0.87
N THR A 167 -7.08 -4.74 1.33
CA THR A 167 -5.64 -4.96 1.56
C THR A 167 -5.26 -5.14 3.02
N ALA A 168 -6.22 -4.99 3.95
CA ALA A 168 -5.96 -5.16 5.38
C ALA A 168 -5.28 -6.51 5.67
N SER A 169 -4.09 -6.44 6.26
CA SER A 169 -3.21 -7.58 6.49
C SER A 169 -2.40 -7.48 7.77
N SER A 170 -2.79 -6.57 8.67
CA SER A 170 -2.03 -6.30 9.90
C SER A 170 -2.87 -6.43 11.18
N PRO A 171 -3.54 -7.59 11.42
CA PRO A 171 -4.34 -7.79 12.62
C PRO A 171 -3.49 -8.00 13.87
N TYR A 172 -2.24 -8.45 13.71
CA TYR A 172 -1.31 -8.74 14.78
C TYR A 172 -0.13 -7.78 14.78
N TRP A 173 0.28 -7.34 15.96
CA TRP A 173 1.45 -6.49 16.16
C TRP A 173 2.11 -6.77 17.51
N ASN A 174 3.44 -6.90 17.52
CA ASN A 174 4.21 -7.22 18.72
C ASN A 174 3.69 -8.47 19.46
N GLY A 175 3.29 -9.51 18.74
CA GLY A 175 2.80 -10.74 19.31
C GLY A 175 1.37 -10.68 19.85
N GLN A 176 0.61 -9.63 19.58
CA GLN A 176 -0.75 -9.41 20.11
C GLN A 176 -1.78 -9.24 18.98
N ASP A 177 -2.98 -9.77 19.17
CA ASP A 177 -4.14 -9.38 18.37
C ASP A 177 -4.55 -7.96 18.77
N THR A 178 -4.47 -7.03 17.82
CA THR A 178 -4.78 -5.63 18.04
C THR A 178 -6.29 -5.34 18.05
N GLY A 179 -7.10 -6.32 17.64
CA GLY A 179 -8.51 -6.14 17.39
C GLY A 179 -8.84 -5.33 16.13
N LEU A 180 -7.84 -4.92 15.36
CA LEU A 180 -7.98 -4.15 14.11
C LEU A 180 -7.80 -5.08 12.89
N ALA A 181 -8.39 -4.73 11.75
CA ALA A 181 -8.03 -5.34 10.48
C ALA A 181 -6.68 -4.81 9.97
N SER A 182 -6.41 -3.51 10.17
CA SER A 182 -5.15 -2.85 9.83
C SER A 182 -4.58 -2.06 11.01
N SER A 183 -3.57 -2.61 11.69
CA SER A 183 -2.77 -1.86 12.66
C SER A 183 -1.82 -0.87 12.00
N ARG A 184 -1.33 -1.19 10.78
CA ARG A 184 -0.49 -0.30 9.98
C ARG A 184 -1.16 1.07 9.79
N ALA A 185 -2.44 1.10 9.45
CA ALA A 185 -3.18 2.35 9.25
C ALA A 185 -3.16 3.26 10.48
N ILE A 186 -3.15 2.68 11.69
CA ILE A 186 -3.08 3.44 12.95
C ILE A 186 -1.64 3.88 13.24
N VAL A 187 -0.66 2.98 13.07
CA VAL A 187 0.76 3.29 13.32
C VAL A 187 1.24 4.40 12.39
N PHE A 188 0.97 4.26 11.10
CA PHE A 188 1.34 5.24 10.09
C PHE A 188 0.53 6.55 10.22
N GLY A 189 -0.75 6.45 10.54
CA GLY A 189 -1.64 7.57 10.79
C GLY A 189 -1.27 8.46 11.99
N GLY A 190 -0.32 8.02 12.82
CA GLY A 190 0.24 8.83 13.91
C GLY A 190 1.25 9.89 13.46
N LEU A 191 1.70 9.87 12.20
CA LEU A 191 2.65 10.86 11.68
C LEU A 191 1.96 12.20 11.41
N PRO A 192 2.66 13.35 11.62
CA PRO A 192 2.02 14.68 11.59
C PRO A 192 1.31 15.06 10.29
N THR A 193 1.82 14.60 9.15
CA THR A 193 1.29 14.95 7.81
C THR A 193 0.59 13.76 7.14
N SER A 194 0.30 12.69 7.90
CA SER A 194 -0.37 11.49 7.38
C SER A 194 -1.89 11.58 7.46
N GLY A 195 -2.56 10.62 6.83
CA GLY A 195 -4.00 10.48 6.86
C GLY A 195 -4.68 10.88 5.56
N PRO A 196 -6.02 11.01 5.56
CA PRO A 196 -6.75 11.42 4.38
C PRO A 196 -6.27 12.76 3.82
N PRO A 197 -6.31 12.95 2.48
CA PRO A 197 -5.92 14.22 1.89
C PRO A 197 -6.81 15.37 2.38
N GLN A 198 -6.24 16.58 2.41
CA GLN A 198 -7.04 17.78 2.62
C GLN A 198 -7.92 18.01 1.37
N PRO A 199 -9.22 18.29 1.55
CA PRO A 199 -10.10 18.61 0.43
C PRO A 199 -9.76 20.01 -0.11
N LEU A 200 -8.99 20.06 -1.19
CA LEU A 200 -8.58 21.29 -1.86
C LEU A 200 -9.41 21.47 -3.13
N THR A 201 -9.61 22.72 -3.55
CA THR A 201 -10.48 23.04 -4.69
C THR A 201 -9.81 22.70 -6.03
N ASP A 202 -8.53 23.06 -6.17
CA ASP A 202 -7.76 22.94 -7.41
C ASP A 202 -6.24 22.88 -7.17
N TRP A 203 -5.48 22.89 -8.27
CA TRP A 203 -4.03 22.85 -8.24
C TRP A 203 -3.43 24.11 -7.61
N THR A 204 -4.04 25.27 -7.79
CA THR A 204 -3.55 26.55 -7.22
C THR A 204 -3.62 26.51 -5.70
N GLU A 205 -4.74 26.05 -5.16
CA GLU A 205 -4.89 25.88 -3.70
C GLU A 205 -3.92 24.84 -3.14
N PHE A 206 -3.63 23.75 -3.90
CA PHE A 206 -2.59 22.79 -3.53
C PHE A 206 -1.21 23.45 -3.44
N GLU A 207 -0.83 24.26 -4.43
CA GLU A 207 0.44 25.01 -4.41
C GLU A 207 0.53 25.96 -3.22
N GLU A 208 -0.54 26.67 -2.91
CA GLU A 208 -0.61 27.60 -1.76
C GLU A 208 -0.51 26.84 -0.44
N TYR A 209 -1.17 25.70 -0.34
CA TYR A 209 -1.13 24.84 0.84
C TYR A 209 0.29 24.29 1.08
N MET A 210 0.94 23.75 0.04
CA MET A 210 2.33 23.26 0.12
C MET A 210 3.31 24.37 0.48
N ASP A 211 3.17 25.55 -0.12
CA ASP A 211 4.00 26.71 0.19
C ASP A 211 3.83 27.17 1.66
N THR A 212 2.62 27.08 2.18
CA THR A 212 2.33 27.39 3.59
C THR A 212 3.00 26.39 4.53
N LEU A 213 2.94 25.10 4.25
CA LEU A 213 3.60 24.07 5.06
C LEU A 213 5.13 24.21 5.05
N LEU A 214 5.71 24.53 3.88
CA LEU A 214 7.16 24.80 3.75
C LEU A 214 7.58 26.04 4.54
N ARG A 215 6.85 27.16 4.41
CA ARG A 215 7.15 28.38 5.16
C ARG A 215 6.98 28.23 6.68
N ALA A 216 6.01 27.43 7.10
CA ALA A 216 5.80 27.12 8.50
C ALA A 216 6.85 26.14 9.07
N GLY A 217 7.67 25.53 8.22
CA GLY A 217 8.63 24.51 8.63
C GLY A 217 7.97 23.18 9.03
N THR A 218 6.69 22.99 8.67
CA THR A 218 5.98 21.73 8.93
C THR A 218 6.54 20.58 8.08
N ILE A 219 6.94 20.90 6.85
CA ILE A 219 7.64 19.99 5.92
C ILE A 219 8.87 20.70 5.35
N ARG A 220 9.87 19.92 4.93
CA ARG A 220 11.06 20.40 4.20
C ARG A 220 10.92 20.21 2.69
N SER A 221 10.06 19.28 2.30
CA SER A 221 9.76 18.91 0.92
C SER A 221 8.33 18.41 0.83
N ILE A 222 7.68 18.61 -0.33
CA ILE A 222 6.34 18.04 -0.60
C ILE A 222 6.31 16.51 -0.47
N LYS A 223 7.45 15.85 -0.55
CA LYS A 223 7.59 14.39 -0.31
C LYS A 223 7.31 13.99 1.14
N GLU A 224 7.33 14.93 2.08
CA GLU A 224 7.00 14.71 3.49
C GLU A 224 5.51 14.87 3.80
N VAL A 225 4.67 15.06 2.80
CA VAL A 225 3.21 15.01 2.92
C VAL A 225 2.78 13.55 2.72
N TRP A 226 2.53 12.84 3.81
CA TRP A 226 2.22 11.40 3.81
C TRP A 226 0.70 11.14 3.79
N TRP A 227 -0.02 11.89 2.96
CA TRP A 227 -1.44 11.62 2.74
C TRP A 227 -1.66 10.21 2.21
N ASP A 228 -2.80 9.62 2.55
CA ASP A 228 -3.23 8.31 2.06
C ASP A 228 -3.33 8.24 0.52
N ILE A 229 -3.69 9.38 -0.08
CA ILE A 229 -3.73 9.59 -1.54
C ILE A 229 -3.17 10.98 -1.79
N ARG A 230 -2.19 11.10 -2.66
CA ARG A 230 -1.58 12.41 -2.97
C ARG A 230 -1.26 12.59 -4.45
N PRO A 231 -1.23 13.81 -4.97
CA PRO A 231 -0.62 14.06 -6.26
C PRO A 231 0.90 13.91 -6.15
N HIS A 232 1.53 13.32 -7.17
CA HIS A 232 2.99 13.21 -7.28
C HIS A 232 3.44 13.97 -8.53
N PRO A 233 3.76 15.27 -8.44
CA PRO A 233 4.02 16.14 -9.60
C PRO A 233 5.24 15.73 -10.41
N ASP A 234 6.32 15.24 -9.78
CA ASP A 234 7.52 14.79 -10.48
C ASP A 234 7.26 13.63 -11.45
N PHE A 235 6.32 12.74 -11.10
CA PHE A 235 5.94 11.58 -11.91
C PHE A 235 4.69 11.81 -12.76
N GLY A 236 3.95 12.88 -12.51
CA GLY A 236 2.67 13.15 -13.17
C GLY A 236 1.61 12.10 -12.83
N THR A 237 1.54 11.68 -11.58
CA THR A 237 0.65 10.61 -11.11
C THR A 237 -0.19 11.04 -9.91
N VAL A 238 -1.30 10.36 -9.68
CA VAL A 238 -1.90 10.23 -8.36
C VAL A 238 -1.35 8.96 -7.72
N GLU A 239 -0.87 9.08 -6.50
CA GLU A 239 -0.28 8.02 -5.71
C GLU A 239 -1.22 7.61 -4.59
N ILE A 240 -1.59 6.34 -4.54
CA ILE A 240 -2.43 5.72 -3.50
C ILE A 240 -1.50 4.94 -2.58
N ARG A 241 -1.38 5.35 -1.31
CA ARG A 241 -0.33 4.91 -0.35
C ARG A 241 -0.86 4.15 0.85
N MET A 242 -2.18 4.12 1.02
CA MET A 242 -2.78 3.62 2.26
C MET A 242 -2.92 2.09 2.30
N PHE A 243 -2.59 1.37 1.24
CA PHE A 243 -2.67 -0.08 1.22
C PHE A 243 -1.70 -0.69 2.25
N ASP A 244 -2.20 -1.65 3.05
CA ASP A 244 -1.29 -2.55 3.77
C ASP A 244 -0.47 -3.35 2.76
N GLY A 245 0.70 -3.81 3.14
CA GLY A 245 1.46 -4.77 2.37
C GLY A 245 0.65 -6.06 2.20
N VAL A 246 0.39 -6.48 0.97
CA VAL A 246 -0.34 -7.71 0.68
C VAL A 246 0.62 -8.85 0.38
N PRO A 247 0.27 -10.10 0.75
CA PRO A 247 1.22 -11.21 0.65
C PRO A 247 1.42 -11.76 -0.76
N THR A 248 0.49 -11.52 -1.71
CA THR A 248 0.54 -12.15 -3.03
C THR A 248 0.66 -11.14 -4.18
N LEU A 249 1.31 -11.55 -5.26
CA LEU A 249 1.37 -10.77 -6.50
C LEU A 249 -0.02 -10.62 -7.16
N ARG A 250 -0.93 -11.56 -6.90
CA ARG A 250 -2.34 -11.48 -7.31
C ARG A 250 -3.03 -10.30 -6.65
N GLU A 251 -2.86 -10.10 -5.34
CA GLU A 251 -3.42 -8.96 -4.59
C GLU A 251 -2.77 -7.64 -5.02
N ILE A 252 -1.48 -7.64 -5.39
CA ILE A 252 -0.83 -6.48 -6.04
C ILE A 252 -1.53 -6.15 -7.35
N GLY A 253 -1.77 -7.14 -8.21
CA GLY A 253 -2.52 -6.95 -9.46
C GLY A 253 -3.91 -6.38 -9.22
N MET A 254 -4.61 -6.87 -8.20
CA MET A 254 -5.92 -6.36 -7.79
C MET A 254 -5.88 -4.89 -7.39
N THR A 255 -4.94 -4.50 -6.51
CA THR A 255 -4.82 -3.10 -6.08
C THR A 255 -4.49 -2.17 -7.24
N ALA A 256 -3.61 -2.62 -8.12
CA ALA A 256 -3.22 -1.89 -9.33
C ALA A 256 -4.40 -1.73 -10.30
N ALA A 257 -5.16 -2.81 -10.57
CA ALA A 257 -6.30 -2.79 -11.47
C ALA A 257 -7.45 -1.91 -10.95
N LEU A 258 -7.76 -2.02 -9.66
CA LEU A 258 -8.77 -1.18 -9.00
C LEU A 258 -8.38 0.30 -9.07
N SER A 259 -7.14 0.63 -8.74
CA SER A 259 -6.60 1.99 -8.78
C SER A 259 -6.62 2.58 -10.19
N GLN A 260 -6.11 1.84 -11.18
CA GLN A 260 -6.04 2.27 -12.57
C GLN A 260 -7.44 2.48 -13.14
N SER A 261 -8.37 1.56 -12.88
CA SER A 261 -9.75 1.63 -13.38
C SER A 261 -10.52 2.82 -12.79
N LEU A 262 -10.40 3.07 -11.49
CA LEU A 262 -11.03 4.22 -10.83
C LEU A 262 -10.49 5.54 -11.36
N VAL A 263 -9.17 5.70 -11.43
CA VAL A 263 -8.55 6.94 -11.95
C VAL A 263 -8.93 7.15 -13.40
N GLN A 264 -8.93 6.10 -14.25
CA GLN A 264 -9.34 6.23 -15.66
C GLN A 264 -10.81 6.57 -15.81
N LEU A 265 -11.69 6.03 -14.97
CA LEU A 265 -13.11 6.41 -14.95
C LEU A 265 -13.28 7.90 -14.63
N MET A 266 -12.62 8.35 -13.55
CA MET A 266 -12.66 9.75 -13.09
C MET A 266 -12.06 10.71 -14.12
N ASP A 267 -10.91 10.37 -14.73
CA ASP A 267 -10.28 11.16 -15.79
C ASP A 267 -11.23 11.33 -16.99
N THR A 268 -11.90 10.24 -17.38
CA THR A 268 -12.90 10.25 -18.46
C THR A 268 -14.14 11.08 -18.12
N GLN A 269 -14.61 11.04 -16.88
CA GLN A 269 -15.74 11.86 -16.42
C GLN A 269 -15.37 13.35 -16.46
N LEU A 270 -14.18 13.73 -16.02
CA LEU A 270 -13.69 15.11 -16.11
C LEU A 270 -13.57 15.60 -17.57
N ASP A 271 -13.06 14.75 -18.50
CA ASP A 271 -13.01 15.07 -19.95
C ASP A 271 -14.40 15.33 -20.56
N ARG A 272 -15.43 14.69 -20.01
CA ARG A 272 -16.83 14.90 -20.42
C ARG A 272 -17.50 16.11 -19.73
N GLY A 273 -16.76 16.82 -18.88
CA GLY A 273 -17.25 18.00 -18.15
C GLY A 273 -18.06 17.67 -16.89
N TYR A 274 -18.04 16.43 -16.40
CA TYR A 274 -18.65 16.09 -15.13
C TYR A 274 -17.80 16.60 -13.97
N LYS A 275 -18.45 17.00 -12.89
CA LYS A 275 -17.80 17.31 -11.62
C LYS A 275 -17.74 16.05 -10.78
N LEU A 276 -16.55 15.69 -10.32
CA LEU A 276 -16.37 14.58 -9.39
C LEU A 276 -16.86 14.92 -7.98
N PRO A 277 -17.36 13.93 -7.21
CA PRO A 277 -17.78 14.15 -5.83
C PRO A 277 -16.56 14.44 -4.95
N THR A 278 -16.76 15.31 -3.95
CA THR A 278 -15.81 15.52 -2.85
C THR A 278 -16.54 15.17 -1.55
N PRO A 279 -16.31 13.97 -0.99
CA PRO A 279 -17.02 13.57 0.23
C PRO A 279 -16.63 14.45 1.41
N PRO A 280 -17.53 14.67 2.38
CA PRO A 280 -17.22 15.42 3.58
C PRO A 280 -16.03 14.78 4.33
N ALA A 281 -15.10 15.60 4.82
CA ALA A 281 -13.88 15.11 5.46
C ALA A 281 -14.16 14.24 6.71
N TRP A 282 -15.27 14.48 7.42
CA TRP A 282 -15.67 13.67 8.55
C TRP A 282 -16.14 12.27 8.13
N VAL A 283 -16.87 12.14 7.00
CA VAL A 283 -17.27 10.85 6.41
C VAL A 283 -16.03 10.05 6.02
N VAL A 284 -15.09 10.68 5.32
CA VAL A 284 -13.83 10.05 4.91
C VAL A 284 -13.08 9.47 6.12
N ARG A 285 -12.96 10.27 7.19
CA ARG A 285 -12.27 9.83 8.41
C ARG A 285 -12.99 8.71 9.13
N ASP A 286 -14.31 8.80 9.26
CA ASP A 286 -15.11 7.78 9.96
C ASP A 286 -15.10 6.47 9.17
N ASN A 287 -15.30 6.52 7.87
CA ASN A 287 -15.24 5.33 6.99
C ASN A 287 -13.84 4.69 6.98
N LYS A 288 -12.77 5.49 6.95
CA LYS A 288 -11.41 4.97 7.12
C LYS A 288 -11.24 4.24 8.46
N TRP A 289 -11.75 4.82 9.56
CA TRP A 289 -11.72 4.17 10.87
C TRP A 289 -12.49 2.85 10.87
N ARG A 290 -13.71 2.83 10.31
CA ARG A 290 -14.53 1.61 10.22
C ARG A 290 -13.81 0.50 9.46
N ALA A 291 -13.23 0.81 8.30
CA ALA A 291 -12.44 -0.15 7.54
C ALA A 291 -11.17 -0.60 8.31
N THR A 292 -10.46 0.33 8.97
CA THR A 292 -9.30 0.00 9.81
C THR A 292 -9.67 -1.00 10.92
N ARG A 293 -10.83 -0.82 11.54
CA ARG A 293 -11.28 -1.65 12.66
C ARG A 293 -11.91 -2.96 12.20
N TYR A 294 -12.80 -2.91 11.22
CA TYR A 294 -13.66 -4.03 10.86
C TYR A 294 -13.31 -4.67 9.51
N GLY A 295 -12.39 -4.08 8.74
CA GLY A 295 -12.01 -4.57 7.41
C GLY A 295 -13.21 -4.69 6.48
N LEU A 296 -13.38 -5.85 5.86
CA LEU A 296 -14.48 -6.15 4.94
C LEU A 296 -15.86 -6.18 5.60
N ASP A 297 -15.94 -6.37 6.92
CA ASP A 297 -17.21 -6.37 7.67
C ASP A 297 -17.63 -4.96 8.12
N ALA A 298 -16.95 -3.92 7.67
CA ALA A 298 -17.30 -2.54 7.97
C ALA A 298 -18.67 -2.17 7.36
N ILE A 299 -19.43 -1.37 8.12
CA ILE A 299 -20.62 -0.67 7.62
C ILE A 299 -20.19 0.76 7.33
N VAL A 300 -20.20 1.17 6.07
CA VAL A 300 -19.72 2.49 5.66
C VAL A 300 -20.87 3.49 5.45
N ILE A 301 -20.57 4.76 5.64
CA ILE A 301 -21.48 5.87 5.36
C ILE A 301 -21.40 6.17 3.87
N THR A 302 -22.55 6.17 3.19
CA THR A 302 -22.64 6.30 1.72
C THR A 302 -23.04 7.70 1.25
N ASP A 303 -23.63 8.51 2.14
CA ASP A 303 -24.08 9.87 1.81
C ASP A 303 -24.03 10.84 3.02
N ASP A 304 -24.29 12.12 2.75
CA ASP A 304 -24.26 13.19 3.74
C ASP A 304 -25.44 13.10 4.77
N SER A 305 -26.49 12.35 4.42
CA SER A 305 -27.65 12.14 5.32
C SER A 305 -27.40 11.05 6.35
N GLY A 306 -26.28 10.33 6.23
CA GLY A 306 -25.88 9.25 7.13
C GLY A 306 -26.44 7.89 6.75
N SER A 307 -26.86 7.70 5.50
CA SER A 307 -27.16 6.37 4.96
C SER A 307 -25.93 5.49 5.05
N THR A 308 -26.12 4.19 5.28
CA THR A 308 -25.01 3.25 5.43
C THR A 308 -25.25 1.99 4.62
N ALA A 309 -24.16 1.33 4.20
CA ALA A 309 -24.18 0.04 3.52
C ALA A 309 -23.05 -0.87 4.01
N PRO A 310 -23.20 -2.22 3.90
CA PRO A 310 -22.10 -3.15 4.10
C PRO A 310 -21.00 -2.90 3.05
N LEU A 311 -19.75 -2.81 3.49
CA LEU A 311 -18.63 -2.54 2.57
C LEU A 311 -18.41 -3.67 1.55
N ARG A 312 -18.74 -4.92 1.87
CA ARG A 312 -18.71 -6.02 0.93
C ARG A 312 -19.66 -5.79 -0.25
N ASP A 313 -20.88 -5.29 0.02
CA ASP A 313 -21.87 -5.01 -1.03
C ASP A 313 -21.40 -3.85 -1.92
N GLU A 314 -20.86 -2.79 -1.32
CA GLU A 314 -20.26 -1.65 -2.04
C GLU A 314 -19.10 -2.11 -2.94
N LEU A 315 -18.25 -3.04 -2.48
CA LEU A 315 -17.14 -3.59 -3.26
C LEU A 315 -17.60 -4.45 -4.44
N TYR A 316 -18.65 -5.26 -4.27
CA TYR A 316 -19.23 -6.02 -5.39
C TYR A 316 -19.82 -5.08 -6.45
N GLU A 317 -20.56 -4.06 -6.03
CA GLU A 317 -21.14 -3.08 -6.95
C GLU A 317 -20.05 -2.28 -7.68
N LEU A 318 -19.04 -1.80 -6.95
CA LEU A 318 -17.90 -1.06 -7.51
C LEU A 318 -17.15 -1.90 -8.55
N THR A 319 -16.87 -3.17 -8.23
CA THR A 319 -16.17 -4.08 -9.15
C THR A 319 -16.97 -4.27 -10.44
N ARG A 320 -18.28 -4.45 -10.33
CA ARG A 320 -19.19 -4.56 -11.48
C ARG A 320 -19.23 -3.29 -12.32
N GLU A 321 -19.24 -2.12 -11.69
CA GLU A 321 -19.20 -0.83 -12.38
C GLU A 321 -17.89 -0.62 -13.13
N LEU A 322 -16.77 -1.03 -12.53
CA LEU A 322 -15.44 -0.84 -13.10
C LEU A 322 -15.08 -1.87 -14.17
N GLN A 323 -15.74 -3.03 -14.22
CA GLN A 323 -15.40 -4.12 -15.15
C GLN A 323 -15.24 -3.65 -16.61
N PRO A 324 -16.17 -2.83 -17.19
CA PRO A 324 -16.01 -2.34 -18.56
C PRO A 324 -14.80 -1.41 -18.75
N VAL A 325 -14.35 -0.74 -17.69
CA VAL A 325 -13.15 0.10 -17.73
C VAL A 325 -11.91 -0.78 -17.67
N ALA A 326 -11.87 -1.73 -16.75
CA ALA A 326 -10.78 -2.69 -16.59
C ALA A 326 -10.56 -3.54 -17.85
N ASP A 327 -11.64 -3.97 -18.52
CA ASP A 327 -11.56 -4.72 -19.79
C ASP A 327 -10.89 -3.89 -20.89
N ARG A 328 -11.20 -2.60 -20.99
CA ARG A 328 -10.53 -1.69 -21.95
C ARG A 328 -9.08 -1.42 -21.63
N LEU A 329 -8.71 -1.46 -20.35
CA LEU A 329 -7.33 -1.31 -19.87
C LEU A 329 -6.54 -2.62 -19.92
N GLY A 330 -7.21 -3.75 -20.17
CA GLY A 330 -6.61 -5.09 -20.20
C GLY A 330 -6.29 -5.65 -18.83
N CYS A 331 -6.94 -5.15 -17.76
CA CYS A 331 -6.74 -5.60 -16.37
C CYS A 331 -8.01 -6.20 -15.74
N GLY A 332 -8.97 -6.65 -16.57
CA GLY A 332 -10.21 -7.30 -16.10
C GLY A 332 -9.97 -8.52 -15.21
N PRO A 333 -9.07 -9.44 -15.57
CA PRO A 333 -8.73 -10.58 -14.72
C PRO A 333 -8.20 -10.19 -13.34
N GLU A 334 -7.33 -9.16 -13.28
CA GLU A 334 -6.78 -8.67 -12.02
C GLU A 334 -7.85 -7.98 -11.17
N LEU A 335 -8.75 -7.22 -11.78
CA LEU A 335 -9.90 -6.65 -11.06
C LEU A 335 -10.79 -7.77 -10.50
N GLY A 336 -10.95 -8.88 -11.22
CA GLY A 336 -11.73 -10.05 -10.78
C GLY A 336 -11.24 -10.67 -9.46
N VAL A 337 -9.98 -10.48 -9.10
CA VAL A 337 -9.40 -10.94 -7.81
C VAL A 337 -10.12 -10.29 -6.61
N VAL A 338 -10.76 -9.12 -6.78
CA VAL A 338 -11.61 -8.54 -5.73
C VAL A 338 -12.67 -9.54 -5.27
N SER A 339 -13.36 -10.20 -6.19
CA SER A 339 -14.37 -11.23 -5.84
C SER A 339 -13.75 -12.41 -5.11
N GLU A 340 -12.55 -12.84 -5.52
CA GLU A 340 -11.84 -13.93 -4.84
C GLU A 340 -11.47 -13.54 -3.39
N VAL A 341 -11.04 -12.30 -3.16
CA VAL A 341 -10.76 -11.78 -1.80
C VAL A 341 -12.06 -11.66 -0.98
N LEU A 342 -13.16 -11.23 -1.58
CA LEU A 342 -14.46 -11.16 -0.90
C LEU A 342 -14.96 -12.55 -0.48
N ASP A 343 -14.70 -13.60 -1.28
CA ASP A 343 -15.13 -14.97 -1.02
C ASP A 343 -14.18 -15.69 -0.04
N SER A 344 -12.85 -15.50 -0.19
CA SER A 344 -11.84 -16.22 0.59
C SER A 344 -11.38 -15.46 1.85
N GLY A 345 -11.76 -14.20 1.98
CA GLY A 345 -11.31 -13.27 3.02
C GLY A 345 -10.04 -12.50 2.63
N ALA A 346 -9.95 -11.25 3.07
CA ALA A 346 -8.72 -10.48 3.02
C ALA A 346 -7.64 -11.09 3.94
N SER A 347 -6.38 -10.72 3.75
CA SER A 347 -5.27 -11.34 4.47
C SER A 347 -5.45 -11.31 6.00
N TYR A 348 -6.03 -10.24 6.59
CA TYR A 348 -6.29 -10.20 8.03
C TYR A 348 -7.28 -11.29 8.49
N GLU A 349 -8.29 -11.64 7.67
CA GLU A 349 -9.25 -12.71 7.97
C GLU A 349 -8.58 -14.07 7.88
N ARG A 350 -7.77 -14.31 6.83
CA ARG A 350 -7.00 -15.53 6.65
C ARG A 350 -6.04 -15.77 7.80
N GLN A 351 -5.31 -14.73 8.24
CA GLN A 351 -4.42 -14.79 9.40
C GLN A 351 -5.18 -15.16 10.69
N ARG A 352 -6.32 -14.51 10.94
CA ARG A 352 -7.15 -14.82 12.10
C ARG A 352 -7.75 -16.22 12.05
N ALA A 353 -8.13 -16.70 10.87
CA ALA A 353 -8.66 -18.04 10.69
C ALA A 353 -7.62 -19.14 11.06
N ILE A 354 -6.32 -18.91 10.79
CA ILE A 354 -5.24 -19.81 11.22
C ILE A 354 -5.21 -19.92 12.75
N VAL A 355 -5.24 -18.77 13.45
CA VAL A 355 -5.24 -18.77 14.92
C VAL A 355 -6.52 -19.38 15.49
N ALA A 356 -7.68 -19.09 14.90
CA ALA A 356 -8.97 -19.64 15.31
C ALA A 356 -9.05 -21.17 15.11
N SER A 357 -8.30 -21.73 14.15
CA SER A 357 -8.19 -23.17 13.92
C SER A 357 -7.16 -23.88 14.84
N GLY A 358 -6.56 -23.14 15.79
CA GLY A 358 -5.63 -23.67 16.78
C GLY A 358 -4.14 -23.46 16.42
N GLY A 359 -3.84 -22.77 15.34
CA GLY A 359 -2.48 -22.34 14.99
C GLY A 359 -1.98 -21.21 15.88
N GLY A 360 -0.65 -21.01 15.91
CA GLY A 360 -0.01 -19.88 16.58
C GLY A 360 0.41 -18.80 15.59
N LEU A 361 0.95 -17.68 16.10
CA LEU A 361 1.45 -16.58 15.25
C LEU A 361 2.63 -17.00 14.35
N GLY A 362 3.40 -18.03 14.75
CA GLY A 362 4.41 -18.63 13.89
C GLY A 362 3.80 -19.29 12.64
N ASP A 363 2.64 -19.94 12.79
CA ASP A 363 1.91 -20.55 11.67
C ASP A 363 1.32 -19.45 10.75
N VAL A 364 0.95 -18.30 11.30
CA VAL A 364 0.56 -17.13 10.50
C VAL A 364 1.72 -16.64 9.64
N VAL A 365 2.94 -16.54 10.21
CA VAL A 365 4.13 -16.15 9.44
C VAL A 365 4.45 -17.16 8.34
N ASP A 366 4.38 -18.47 8.65
CA ASP A 366 4.61 -19.53 7.67
C ASP A 366 3.57 -19.45 6.51
N ALA A 367 2.32 -19.15 6.82
CA ALA A 367 1.28 -18.94 5.81
C ALA A 367 1.57 -17.72 4.91
N LEU A 368 1.96 -16.59 5.49
CA LEU A 368 2.34 -15.39 4.72
C LEU A 368 3.53 -15.64 3.79
N VAL A 369 4.52 -16.40 4.24
CA VAL A 369 5.65 -16.83 3.40
C VAL A 369 5.18 -17.73 2.26
N THR A 370 4.26 -18.66 2.54
CA THR A 370 3.68 -19.55 1.53
C THR A 370 2.85 -18.79 0.52
N GLU A 371 1.98 -17.87 0.96
CA GLU A 371 1.20 -16.99 0.09
C GLU A 371 2.09 -16.20 -0.85
N PHE A 372 3.20 -15.64 -0.32
CA PHE A 372 4.17 -14.88 -1.11
C PHE A 372 4.88 -15.76 -2.15
N ALA A 373 5.36 -16.92 -1.74
CA ALA A 373 6.15 -17.80 -2.62
C ALA A 373 5.31 -18.49 -3.71
N GLU A 374 4.05 -18.82 -3.41
CA GLU A 374 3.18 -19.60 -4.29
C GLU A 374 2.12 -18.75 -5.02
N ASP A 375 2.05 -17.46 -4.75
CA ASP A 375 1.06 -16.50 -5.31
C ASP A 375 -0.39 -17.03 -5.20
N ARG A 376 -0.75 -17.60 -4.05
CA ARG A 376 -2.08 -18.12 -3.77
C ARG A 376 -2.51 -17.86 -2.33
N PHE A 377 -3.80 -17.84 -2.07
CA PHE A 377 -4.34 -17.73 -0.72
C PHE A 377 -4.16 -19.06 0.04
N VAL A 378 -3.70 -18.99 1.29
CA VAL A 378 -3.61 -20.13 2.19
C VAL A 378 -4.88 -20.20 3.03
N VAL A 379 -5.59 -21.32 2.91
CA VAL A 379 -6.79 -21.61 3.71
C VAL A 379 -6.45 -22.39 4.98
N PRO A 380 -7.22 -22.20 6.09
CA PRO A 380 -6.99 -22.94 7.33
C PRO A 380 -6.99 -24.45 7.10
N GLY A 381 -5.98 -25.14 7.62
CA GLY A 381 -5.78 -26.60 7.47
C GLY A 381 -4.66 -26.99 6.51
N GLU A 382 -4.30 -26.16 5.53
CA GLU A 382 -3.17 -26.41 4.62
C GLU A 382 -1.81 -26.11 5.23
N ALA A 383 -1.72 -25.11 6.12
CA ALA A 383 -0.48 -24.70 6.79
C ALA A 383 0.16 -25.80 7.68
N ALA A 384 -0.59 -26.83 8.05
CA ALA A 384 -0.12 -27.95 8.89
C ALA A 384 0.70 -29.00 8.10
N HIS A 385 0.64 -29.02 6.77
CA HIS A 385 1.26 -30.05 5.93
C HIS A 385 2.67 -29.70 5.42
N ALA A 386 3.12 -28.45 5.58
CA ALA A 386 4.46 -28.03 5.17
C ALA A 386 5.60 -28.45 6.15
N ARG A 387 5.28 -29.26 7.16
CA ARG A 387 6.23 -29.69 8.21
C ARG A 387 6.73 -31.12 8.08
N THR A 388 6.51 -31.82 6.96
CA THR A 388 7.03 -33.18 6.76
C THR A 388 8.16 -33.23 5.76
#